data_c9acd8351b0abac0208416c06e7f72af
#
_entry.id   c9acd8351b0abac0208416c06e7f72af
#
_cell.length_a   1.000
_cell.length_b   1.000
_cell.length_c   1.000
_cell.angle_alpha   90.00
_cell.angle_beta   90.00
_cell.angle_gamma   90.00
#
_symmetry.space_group_name_H-M   'P 1'
#
loop_
_entity.id
_entity.type
_entity.pdbx_description
1 polymer ?
#
loop_
_entity_poly.entity_id
_entity_poly.type
_entity_poly.pdbx_seq_one_letter_code
_entity_poly.pdbx_strand_id
1 'polypeptide(L)'
;MKRLILLTCLLAFVSVTEAWAKRPGRSFRRSFVQVSARDPRYFCLSDGQPYIPVGCNIAAMGSVADMEHYLGKMHRNGANFGRVWLNTNLFEIETRYGEVDTAKLVRIDRLLELADRYGIKIKFCIESFRHIRPGVNKWDTKASYHTSNGGPFADADDYITSQRGEEEFLRRVRIFRERYGDHPAVFGWELWNEMNAVETPEEHLRAWNVRMLPRVKEIFPKNLVMQSLGSLDRESSFPIYEFINRLPPNEVAQVHRYIDEGAELAVCGAPVDSMASDAIAVLRGYGLRKPMLLAESGAVKPVHTGPHPIYKVDTMGSVLHDVLFAPFFSGAAGPGHLWHWDHHIDKQHTWFQMGRFARAVEGVDPLREGFEPVRRDTAGLRVYVLRGEHTLLAWCRDTVSTWRHELSERIPAQRLSGLQVDFTPLLGGRRVKKVRIYDPWRDEWVRASRRADVSLPDFTRSVVVRIEY
;
A
#
# COMPACT_ATOMS: atom_id res chain seq x y z
N MET A 1 37.63 -48.29 3.68
CA MET A 1 37.23 -47.39 2.56
C MET A 1 35.74 -47.19 2.58
N LYS A 2 35.18 -46.35 3.46
CA LYS A 2 33.78 -45.87 3.48
C LYS A 2 33.70 -44.71 4.46
N ARG A 3 34.16 -43.51 4.10
CA ARG A 3 33.92 -42.23 4.76
C ARG A 3 34.53 -41.13 3.90
N LEU A 4 33.84 -40.76 2.79
CA LEU A 4 34.13 -39.49 2.05
C LEU A 4 33.04 -39.19 1.01
N ILE A 5 31.77 -39.24 1.35
CA ILE A 5 30.68 -38.72 0.48
C ILE A 5 29.58 -38.18 1.37
N LEU A 6 29.84 -37.14 2.17
CA LEU A 6 28.77 -36.44 2.89
C LEU A 6 29.13 -34.96 3.24
N LEU A 7 29.92 -34.31 2.38
CA LEU A 7 30.31 -32.92 2.64
C LEU A 7 30.16 -31.99 1.44
N THR A 8 29.45 -32.37 0.39
CA THR A 8 29.33 -31.56 -0.84
C THR A 8 27.91 -31.04 -1.14
N CYS A 9 26.92 -31.31 -0.30
CA CYS A 9 25.54 -30.83 -0.54
C CYS A 9 25.08 -29.66 0.30
N LEU A 10 25.95 -29.04 1.13
CA LEU A 10 25.54 -27.92 2.01
C LEU A 10 26.02 -26.54 1.58
N LEU A 11 26.65 -26.40 0.41
CA LEU A 11 27.19 -25.11 -0.09
C LEU A 11 26.43 -24.50 -1.28
N ALA A 12 25.33 -25.12 -1.73
CA ALA A 12 24.57 -24.61 -2.89
C ALA A 12 23.32 -23.78 -2.55
N PHE A 13 23.02 -23.53 -1.26
CA PHE A 13 21.79 -22.79 -0.87
C PHE A 13 21.98 -21.35 -0.42
N VAL A 14 23.19 -20.76 -0.55
CA VAL A 14 23.47 -19.41 -0.03
C VAL A 14 23.61 -18.33 -1.12
N SER A 15 23.55 -18.65 -2.41
CA SER A 15 23.91 -17.67 -3.46
C SER A 15 22.76 -17.11 -4.31
N VAL A 16 21.48 -17.30 -3.95
CA VAL A 16 20.36 -16.80 -4.78
C VAL A 16 19.67 -15.53 -4.24
N THR A 17 20.05 -15.02 -3.07
CA THR A 17 19.30 -13.91 -2.41
C THR A 17 19.93 -12.52 -2.52
N GLU A 18 21.07 -12.33 -3.17
CA GLU A 18 21.73 -10.99 -3.21
C GLU A 18 21.46 -10.15 -4.47
N ALA A 19 20.72 -10.66 -5.46
CA ALA A 19 20.56 -9.97 -6.75
C ALA A 19 19.62 -8.73 -6.72
N TRP A 20 18.85 -8.51 -5.65
CA TRP A 20 17.81 -7.46 -5.59
C TRP A 20 18.23 -6.17 -4.88
N ALA A 21 19.25 -6.22 -4.05
CA ALA A 21 19.67 -5.10 -3.22
C ALA A 21 20.62 -4.13 -3.97
N LYS A 22 20.25 -3.67 -5.16
CA LYS A 22 20.96 -2.55 -5.78
C LYS A 22 20.72 -1.30 -4.93
N ARG A 23 21.80 -0.66 -4.47
CA ARG A 23 21.71 0.64 -3.79
C ARG A 23 20.89 1.60 -4.67
N PRO A 24 19.92 2.33 -4.11
CA PRO A 24 19.14 3.30 -4.88
C PRO A 24 20.08 4.29 -5.55
N GLY A 25 19.83 4.59 -6.82
CA GLY A 25 20.62 5.54 -7.58
C GLY A 25 20.59 6.92 -6.93
N ARG A 26 21.60 7.75 -7.20
CA ARG A 26 21.72 9.12 -6.65
C ARG A 26 20.49 9.97 -7.01
N SER A 27 19.95 9.80 -8.21
CA SER A 27 18.74 10.50 -8.66
C SER A 27 17.53 10.13 -7.78
N PHE A 28 17.26 8.86 -7.56
CA PHE A 28 16.16 8.40 -6.70
C PHE A 28 16.19 9.01 -5.30
N ARG A 29 17.38 9.05 -4.66
CA ARG A 29 17.51 9.60 -3.31
C ARG A 29 17.26 11.10 -3.23
N ARG A 30 17.53 11.86 -4.30
CA ARG A 30 17.37 13.33 -4.34
C ARG A 30 16.03 13.80 -4.87
N SER A 31 15.25 12.90 -5.43
CA SER A 31 13.98 13.23 -6.06
C SER A 31 12.81 13.10 -5.08
N PHE A 32 11.91 14.08 -5.14
CA PHE A 32 10.61 14.03 -4.48
C PHE A 32 9.62 13.19 -5.29
N VAL A 33 8.65 12.60 -4.63
CA VAL A 33 7.51 11.95 -5.30
C VAL A 33 6.45 12.99 -5.58
N GLN A 34 5.90 12.97 -6.79
CA GLN A 34 4.90 13.92 -7.27
C GLN A 34 3.80 13.19 -8.04
N VAL A 35 2.63 13.81 -8.16
CA VAL A 35 1.64 13.40 -9.15
C VAL A 35 2.21 13.72 -10.54
N SER A 36 2.16 12.77 -11.46
CA SER A 36 2.70 12.96 -12.79
C SER A 36 1.87 13.96 -13.61
N ALA A 37 2.53 14.95 -14.21
CA ALA A 37 1.87 15.84 -15.16
C ALA A 37 1.51 15.14 -16.49
N ARG A 38 2.18 14.04 -16.82
CA ARG A 38 1.94 13.27 -18.05
C ARG A 38 0.69 12.40 -17.96
N ASP A 39 0.57 11.65 -16.88
CA ASP A 39 -0.65 10.92 -16.53
C ASP A 39 -0.92 11.10 -15.02
N PRO A 40 -1.87 11.97 -14.65
CA PRO A 40 -2.12 12.29 -13.25
C PRO A 40 -2.69 11.13 -12.42
N ARG A 41 -2.96 9.98 -13.01
CA ARG A 41 -3.36 8.76 -12.31
C ARG A 41 -2.17 8.05 -11.63
N TYR A 42 -0.94 8.46 -11.95
CA TYR A 42 0.28 7.82 -11.47
C TYR A 42 1.25 8.81 -10.82
N PHE A 43 2.22 8.26 -10.10
CA PHE A 43 3.31 9.03 -9.51
C PHE A 43 4.53 9.06 -10.42
N CYS A 44 5.29 10.15 -10.32
CA CYS A 44 6.65 10.24 -10.82
C CYS A 44 7.59 10.80 -9.75
N LEU A 45 8.87 10.63 -9.97
CA LEU A 45 9.91 11.36 -9.25
C LEU A 45 10.08 12.76 -9.87
N SER A 46 10.62 13.72 -9.11
CA SER A 46 10.85 15.09 -9.59
C SER A 46 11.84 15.19 -10.75
N ASP A 47 12.56 14.11 -11.09
CA ASP A 47 13.37 13.97 -12.30
C ASP A 47 12.59 13.36 -13.50
N GLY A 48 11.29 13.13 -13.35
CA GLY A 48 10.39 12.62 -14.39
C GLY A 48 10.33 11.08 -14.50
N GLN A 49 11.11 10.34 -13.73
CA GLN A 49 11.04 8.87 -13.75
C GLN A 49 9.74 8.36 -13.14
N PRO A 50 9.14 7.28 -13.67
CA PRO A 50 7.95 6.69 -13.06
C PRO A 50 8.25 6.14 -11.66
N TYR A 51 7.28 6.26 -10.76
CA TYR A 51 7.40 5.74 -9.41
C TYR A 51 6.15 4.91 -9.05
N ILE A 52 6.34 3.63 -8.80
CA ILE A 52 5.32 2.70 -8.31
C ILE A 52 5.63 2.40 -6.84
N PRO A 53 4.77 2.78 -5.87
CA PRO A 53 5.03 2.63 -4.44
C PRO A 53 4.85 1.18 -3.96
N VAL A 54 5.89 0.36 -4.08
CA VAL A 54 5.90 -1.03 -3.63
C VAL A 54 6.27 -1.11 -2.15
N GLY A 55 5.37 -1.60 -1.31
CA GLY A 55 5.64 -1.69 0.11
C GLY A 55 4.44 -2.08 0.96
N CYS A 56 4.47 -1.69 2.22
CA CYS A 56 3.40 -1.97 3.19
C CYS A 56 3.32 -0.89 4.27
N ASN A 57 2.35 -1.03 5.15
CA ASN A 57 2.32 -0.29 6.40
C ASN A 57 3.42 -0.82 7.33
N ILE A 58 4.13 0.09 8.01
CA ILE A 58 5.03 -0.18 9.14
C ILE A 58 4.71 0.86 10.24
N ALA A 59 3.41 1.03 10.49
CA ALA A 59 2.84 2.21 11.13
C ALA A 59 3.32 2.41 12.57
N ALA A 60 3.46 1.35 13.35
CA ALA A 60 3.77 1.41 14.78
C ALA A 60 4.98 0.53 15.13
N MET A 61 6.16 1.01 14.83
CA MET A 61 7.41 0.38 15.27
C MET A 61 7.61 0.60 16.77
N GLY A 62 8.16 -0.41 17.47
CA GLY A 62 8.39 -0.36 18.91
C GLY A 62 9.74 0.25 19.30
N SER A 63 10.73 0.20 18.41
CA SER A 63 12.11 0.60 18.70
C SER A 63 12.87 1.09 17.46
N VAL A 64 14.04 1.69 17.67
CA VAL A 64 14.97 2.06 16.59
C VAL A 64 15.51 0.81 15.88
N ALA A 65 15.65 -0.31 16.59
CA ALA A 65 16.08 -1.58 15.99
C ALA A 65 15.03 -2.10 14.98
N ASP A 66 13.74 -1.89 15.24
CA ASP A 66 12.67 -2.27 14.31
C ASP A 66 12.75 -1.47 13.01
N MET A 67 13.18 -0.20 13.06
CA MET A 67 13.39 0.60 11.85
C MET A 67 14.43 -0.04 10.92
N GLU A 68 15.59 -0.42 11.46
CA GLU A 68 16.65 -1.08 10.70
C GLU A 68 16.17 -2.45 10.17
N HIS A 69 15.48 -3.21 11.01
CA HIS A 69 14.94 -4.53 10.67
C HIS A 69 13.96 -4.45 9.51
N TYR A 70 12.89 -3.66 9.64
CA TYR A 70 11.83 -3.60 8.63
C TYR A 70 12.31 -2.94 7.34
N LEU A 71 12.98 -1.79 7.42
CA LEU A 71 13.50 -1.12 6.21
C LEU A 71 14.54 -1.97 5.49
N GLY A 72 15.41 -2.68 6.25
CA GLY A 72 16.36 -3.61 5.69
C GLY A 72 15.70 -4.81 5.01
N LYS A 73 14.63 -5.38 5.58
CA LYS A 73 13.84 -6.46 4.95
C LYS A 73 13.14 -5.96 3.69
N MET A 74 12.51 -4.80 3.73
CA MET A 74 11.85 -4.16 2.60
C MET A 74 12.81 -3.94 1.44
N HIS A 75 13.97 -3.34 1.69
CA HIS A 75 15.00 -3.11 0.68
C HIS A 75 15.47 -4.40 0.00
N ARG A 76 15.82 -5.43 0.80
CA ARG A 76 16.25 -6.74 0.26
C ARG A 76 15.20 -7.44 -0.58
N ASN A 77 13.94 -7.08 -0.41
CA ASN A 77 12.81 -7.65 -1.13
C ASN A 77 12.17 -6.68 -2.14
N GLY A 78 12.90 -5.68 -2.61
CA GLY A 78 12.47 -4.82 -3.72
C GLY A 78 11.39 -3.80 -3.40
N ALA A 79 11.07 -3.58 -2.11
CA ALA A 79 10.18 -2.52 -1.70
C ALA A 79 10.89 -1.15 -1.72
N ASN A 80 10.11 -0.10 -1.98
CA ASN A 80 10.57 1.29 -2.06
C ASN A 80 9.65 2.28 -1.34
N PHE A 81 8.64 1.79 -0.62
CA PHE A 81 7.61 2.58 0.05
C PHE A 81 7.28 2.02 1.43
N GLY A 82 7.06 2.90 2.43
CA GLY A 82 6.56 2.54 3.75
C GLY A 82 5.65 3.63 4.32
N ARG A 83 4.63 3.24 5.10
CA ARG A 83 3.76 4.19 5.81
C ARG A 83 3.98 4.10 7.30
N VAL A 84 4.18 5.25 7.96
CA VAL A 84 4.54 5.39 9.39
C VAL A 84 3.61 6.39 10.07
N TRP A 85 3.15 6.07 11.28
CA TRP A 85 2.37 6.98 12.12
C TRP A 85 3.27 7.74 13.10
N LEU A 86 3.12 9.07 13.13
CA LEU A 86 3.92 9.93 13.99
C LEU A 86 3.39 10.05 15.41
N ASN A 87 2.12 9.75 15.63
CA ASN A 87 1.49 9.78 16.95
C ASN A 87 1.61 8.45 17.72
N THR A 88 2.67 7.69 17.48
CA THR A 88 3.00 6.48 18.25
C THR A 88 4.01 6.78 19.36
N ASN A 89 4.11 5.90 20.35
CA ASN A 89 5.06 6.08 21.45
C ASN A 89 6.50 6.32 20.99
N LEU A 90 6.89 5.81 19.82
CA LEU A 90 8.24 5.98 19.29
C LEU A 90 8.47 7.38 18.72
N PHE A 91 7.45 7.97 18.08
CA PHE A 91 7.57 9.19 17.29
C PHE A 91 6.74 10.37 17.79
N GLU A 92 5.81 10.17 18.76
CA GLU A 92 5.02 11.27 19.28
C GLU A 92 5.90 12.36 19.89
N ILE A 93 5.96 13.50 19.23
CA ILE A 93 6.87 14.60 19.57
C ILE A 93 6.37 15.42 20.76
N GLU A 94 5.15 15.21 21.19
CA GLU A 94 4.50 16.03 22.21
C GLU A 94 3.81 15.16 23.25
N THR A 95 4.56 14.71 24.23
CA THR A 95 4.04 13.91 25.36
C THR A 95 3.42 14.78 26.46
N ARG A 96 3.74 16.07 26.47
CA ARG A 96 3.11 17.10 27.27
C ARG A 96 2.72 18.25 26.37
N TYR A 97 1.56 18.84 26.61
CA TYR A 97 1.05 19.92 25.78
C TYR A 97 2.03 21.11 25.73
N GLY A 98 2.35 21.54 24.50
CA GLY A 98 3.27 22.65 24.23
C GLY A 98 4.76 22.33 24.38
N GLU A 99 5.14 21.12 24.82
CA GLU A 99 6.53 20.72 25.01
C GLU A 99 6.96 19.73 23.93
N VAL A 100 7.90 20.16 23.06
CA VAL A 100 8.43 19.29 22.00
C VAL A 100 9.57 18.43 22.53
N ASP A 101 9.42 17.11 22.47
CA ASP A 101 10.45 16.12 22.78
C ASP A 101 11.43 16.00 21.61
N THR A 102 12.57 16.65 21.70
CA THR A 102 13.61 16.63 20.68
C THR A 102 14.21 15.24 20.45
N ALA A 103 14.17 14.34 21.44
CA ALA A 103 14.64 12.97 21.27
C ALA A 103 13.74 12.19 20.30
N LYS A 104 12.46 12.53 20.23
CA LYS A 104 11.53 11.96 19.24
C LYS A 104 11.82 12.46 17.83
N LEU A 105 12.18 13.74 17.68
CA LEU A 105 12.64 14.29 16.40
C LEU A 105 13.89 13.56 15.92
N VAL A 106 14.89 13.33 16.79
CA VAL A 106 16.09 12.55 16.44
C VAL A 106 15.75 11.12 15.98
N ARG A 107 14.69 10.49 16.51
CA ARG A 107 14.24 9.18 16.02
C ARG A 107 13.66 9.26 14.62
N ILE A 108 12.92 10.33 14.30
CA ILE A 108 12.42 10.56 12.93
C ILE A 108 13.58 10.84 11.98
N ASP A 109 14.62 11.61 12.39
CA ASP A 109 15.85 11.78 11.59
C ASP A 109 16.46 10.42 11.26
N ARG A 110 16.61 9.55 12.27
CA ARG A 110 17.17 8.21 12.09
C ARG A 110 16.35 7.36 11.14
N LEU A 111 15.02 7.43 11.21
CA LEU A 111 14.13 6.75 10.27
C LEU A 111 14.38 7.22 8.82
N LEU A 112 14.49 8.54 8.61
CA LEU A 112 14.72 9.12 7.28
C LEU A 112 16.13 8.83 6.74
N GLU A 113 17.16 8.81 7.60
CA GLU A 113 18.51 8.35 7.22
C GLU A 113 18.51 6.90 6.72
N LEU A 114 17.79 6.02 7.42
CA LEU A 114 17.63 4.62 7.02
C LEU A 114 16.81 4.49 5.74
N ALA A 115 15.73 5.25 5.63
CA ALA A 115 14.90 5.29 4.43
C ALA A 115 15.72 5.73 3.21
N ASP A 116 16.54 6.78 3.33
CA ASP A 116 17.45 7.20 2.26
C ASP A 116 18.49 6.11 1.93
N ARG A 117 19.11 5.52 2.95
CA ARG A 117 20.08 4.43 2.78
C ARG A 117 19.50 3.26 2.00
N TYR A 118 18.26 2.86 2.31
CA TYR A 118 17.59 1.71 1.73
C TYR A 118 16.74 2.04 0.50
N GLY A 119 16.62 3.32 0.11
CA GLY A 119 15.83 3.73 -1.06
C GLY A 119 14.33 3.54 -0.86
N ILE A 120 13.85 3.90 0.32
CA ILE A 120 12.43 3.81 0.69
C ILE A 120 11.88 5.23 0.85
N LYS A 121 10.73 5.50 0.26
CA LYS A 121 9.98 6.74 0.46
C LYS A 121 8.96 6.52 1.58
N ILE A 122 8.91 7.42 2.55
CA ILE A 122 8.05 7.30 3.73
C ILE A 122 6.84 8.21 3.61
N LYS A 123 5.64 7.61 3.67
CA LYS A 123 4.40 8.32 3.89
C LYS A 123 4.19 8.48 5.40
N PHE A 124 4.23 9.71 5.88
CA PHE A 124 3.91 10.00 7.27
C PHE A 124 2.43 10.24 7.46
N CYS A 125 1.86 9.66 8.52
CA CYS A 125 0.55 10.00 9.04
C CYS A 125 0.73 10.79 10.34
N ILE A 126 0.19 12.02 10.39
CA ILE A 126 0.43 12.97 11.48
C ILE A 126 -0.38 12.56 12.71
N GLU A 127 -1.68 12.29 12.52
CA GLU A 127 -2.60 11.89 13.58
C GLU A 127 -3.31 10.57 13.26
N SER A 128 -3.87 9.90 14.29
CA SER A 128 -4.73 8.73 14.10
C SER A 128 -5.87 8.72 15.13
N PHE A 129 -6.99 8.08 14.78
CA PHE A 129 -8.15 7.97 15.67
C PHE A 129 -7.81 7.34 17.03
N ARG A 130 -6.77 6.51 17.08
CA ARG A 130 -6.34 5.82 18.30
C ARG A 130 -5.86 6.73 19.40
N HIS A 131 -5.52 7.96 19.09
CA HIS A 131 -5.07 8.94 20.08
C HIS A 131 -6.17 9.85 20.62
N ILE A 132 -7.24 10.07 19.87
CA ILE A 132 -8.27 11.05 20.25
C ILE A 132 -9.69 10.50 20.22
N ARG A 133 -9.89 9.23 19.92
CA ARG A 133 -11.20 8.58 19.98
C ARG A 133 -11.56 8.23 21.42
N PRO A 134 -12.68 8.78 21.96
CA PRO A 134 -13.15 8.46 23.31
C PRO A 134 -13.40 6.95 23.48
N GLY A 135 -13.10 6.42 24.65
CA GLY A 135 -13.34 5.01 24.99
C GLY A 135 -12.45 3.99 24.29
N VAL A 136 -11.73 4.39 23.24
CA VAL A 136 -10.79 3.52 22.50
C VAL A 136 -9.37 4.04 22.69
N ASN A 137 -8.46 3.17 23.15
CA ASN A 137 -7.07 3.52 23.44
C ASN A 137 -6.89 4.68 24.42
N LYS A 138 -7.92 5.02 25.17
CA LYS A 138 -7.88 6.04 26.23
C LYS A 138 -7.26 7.35 25.72
N TRP A 139 -7.87 7.94 24.70
CA TRP A 139 -7.38 9.19 24.12
C TRP A 139 -7.20 10.29 25.20
N ASP A 140 -8.10 10.33 26.19
CA ASP A 140 -8.06 11.18 27.38
C ASP A 140 -6.79 11.01 28.24
N THR A 141 -6.09 9.89 28.11
CA THR A 141 -4.83 9.62 28.82
C THR A 141 -3.59 9.65 27.93
N LYS A 142 -3.76 9.80 26.61
CA LYS A 142 -2.64 9.72 25.64
C LYS A 142 -2.43 11.00 24.85
N ALA A 143 -3.49 11.69 24.46
CA ALA A 143 -3.37 12.95 23.74
C ALA A 143 -2.88 14.06 24.67
N SER A 144 -1.72 14.63 24.39
CA SER A 144 -1.15 15.73 25.20
C SER A 144 -2.06 16.96 25.26
N TYR A 145 -2.80 17.19 24.20
CA TYR A 145 -3.73 18.30 24.06
C TYR A 145 -5.09 18.10 24.77
N HIS A 146 -5.36 16.90 25.34
CA HIS A 146 -6.57 16.66 26.12
C HIS A 146 -6.49 17.31 27.53
N THR A 147 -7.60 17.79 28.06
CA THR A 147 -7.66 18.48 29.37
C THR A 147 -7.16 17.64 30.54
N SER A 148 -7.35 16.30 30.50
CA SER A 148 -6.80 15.38 31.52
C SER A 148 -5.27 15.33 31.54
N ASN A 149 -4.60 15.79 30.47
CA ASN A 149 -3.14 15.81 30.33
C ASN A 149 -2.56 17.23 30.33
N GLY A 150 -3.35 18.22 30.75
CA GLY A 150 -2.97 19.63 30.81
C GLY A 150 -3.14 20.38 29.49
N GLY A 151 -3.72 19.77 28.50
CA GLY A 151 -4.08 20.41 27.23
C GLY A 151 -5.41 21.20 27.30
N PRO A 152 -5.76 21.91 26.23
CA PRO A 152 -6.92 22.79 26.23
C PRO A 152 -8.23 22.17 25.75
N PHE A 153 -8.24 20.94 25.18
CA PHE A 153 -9.42 20.37 24.54
C PHE A 153 -10.08 19.29 25.39
N ALA A 154 -11.41 19.38 25.53
CA ALA A 154 -12.20 18.45 26.33
C ALA A 154 -12.55 17.16 25.56
N ASP A 155 -12.68 17.25 24.24
CA ASP A 155 -13.01 16.14 23.35
C ASP A 155 -12.48 16.36 21.92
N ALA A 156 -12.69 15.35 21.07
CA ALA A 156 -12.22 15.38 19.69
C ALA A 156 -12.98 16.40 18.84
N ASP A 157 -14.25 16.64 19.13
CA ASP A 157 -15.07 17.58 18.38
C ASP A 157 -14.61 19.02 18.60
N ASP A 158 -14.30 19.40 19.85
CA ASP A 158 -13.69 20.70 20.19
C ASP A 158 -12.36 20.90 19.45
N TYR A 159 -11.50 19.86 19.40
CA TYR A 159 -10.23 19.92 18.66
C TYR A 159 -10.43 20.12 17.15
N ILE A 160 -11.45 19.50 16.55
CA ILE A 160 -11.69 19.53 15.10
C ILE A 160 -12.44 20.81 14.68
N THR A 161 -13.34 21.33 15.53
CA THR A 161 -14.23 22.43 15.16
C THR A 161 -13.72 23.80 15.57
N SER A 162 -12.89 23.88 16.61
CA SER A 162 -12.41 25.15 17.11
C SER A 162 -11.23 25.71 16.30
N GLN A 163 -11.16 27.03 16.17
CA GLN A 163 -10.00 27.72 15.60
C GLN A 163 -8.71 27.35 16.34
N ARG A 164 -8.77 27.24 17.68
CA ARG A 164 -7.63 26.84 18.49
C ARG A 164 -7.12 25.45 18.16
N GLY A 165 -8.00 24.49 17.87
CA GLY A 165 -7.63 23.13 17.48
C GLY A 165 -6.96 23.09 16.11
N GLU A 166 -7.47 23.88 15.15
CA GLU A 166 -6.81 24.02 13.84
C GLU A 166 -5.42 24.64 13.96
N GLU A 167 -5.26 25.68 14.75
CA GLU A 167 -3.97 26.33 15.01
C GLU A 167 -2.98 25.37 15.68
N GLU A 168 -3.45 24.57 16.63
CA GLU A 168 -2.65 23.54 17.30
C GLU A 168 -2.18 22.45 16.33
N PHE A 169 -3.08 21.92 15.50
CA PHE A 169 -2.70 20.96 14.45
C PHE A 169 -1.65 21.56 13.50
N LEU A 170 -1.85 22.79 13.03
CA LEU A 170 -0.90 23.45 12.13
C LEU A 170 0.42 23.82 12.83
N ARG A 171 0.43 24.07 14.13
CA ARG A 171 1.66 24.26 14.90
C ARG A 171 2.53 22.98 14.82
N ARG A 172 1.93 21.81 15.05
CA ARG A 172 2.60 20.51 14.90
C ARG A 172 3.09 20.26 13.46
N VAL A 173 2.26 20.58 12.48
CA VAL A 173 2.60 20.48 11.05
C VAL A 173 3.84 21.33 10.71
N ARG A 174 3.94 22.57 11.25
CA ARG A 174 5.09 23.45 11.01
C ARG A 174 6.39 22.90 11.60
N ILE A 175 6.35 22.26 12.78
CA ILE A 175 7.53 21.58 13.36
C ILE A 175 8.06 20.52 12.40
N PHE A 176 7.17 19.70 11.85
CA PHE A 176 7.56 18.69 10.85
C PHE A 176 8.05 19.33 9.54
N ARG A 177 7.45 20.43 9.11
CA ARG A 177 7.87 21.16 7.91
C ARG A 177 9.29 21.69 8.03
N GLU A 178 9.60 22.35 9.11
CA GLU A 178 10.92 22.96 9.37
C GLU A 178 12.03 21.91 9.28
N ARG A 179 11.80 20.72 9.79
CA ARG A 179 12.82 19.68 9.86
C ARG A 179 12.80 18.72 8.67
N TYR A 180 11.65 18.38 8.13
CA TYR A 180 11.50 17.26 7.17
C TYR A 180 10.88 17.65 5.83
N GLY A 181 10.31 18.82 5.69
CA GLY A 181 9.59 19.22 4.46
C GLY A 181 10.44 19.29 3.21
N ASP A 182 11.77 19.38 3.35
CA ASP A 182 12.71 19.35 2.23
C ASP A 182 13.50 18.04 2.13
N HIS A 183 13.07 16.99 2.87
CA HIS A 183 13.75 15.70 2.84
C HIS A 183 13.18 14.80 1.72
N PRO A 184 13.98 14.40 0.71
CA PRO A 184 13.46 13.65 -0.46
C PRO A 184 12.93 12.25 -0.13
N ALA A 185 13.32 11.66 1.01
CA ALA A 185 12.77 10.37 1.43
C ALA A 185 11.32 10.47 1.93
N VAL A 186 10.77 11.67 2.12
CA VAL A 186 9.36 11.86 2.44
C VAL A 186 8.53 11.69 1.16
N PHE A 187 7.68 10.67 1.14
CA PHE A 187 6.67 10.46 0.09
C PHE A 187 5.59 11.53 0.16
N GLY A 188 5.06 11.77 1.34
CA GLY A 188 3.98 12.72 1.57
C GLY A 188 3.44 12.66 2.99
N TRP A 189 2.50 13.55 3.26
CA TRP A 189 1.89 13.79 4.55
C TRP A 189 0.41 13.44 4.49
N GLU A 190 0.01 12.44 5.25
CA GLU A 190 -1.38 12.12 5.53
C GLU A 190 -1.77 12.84 6.82
N LEU A 191 -2.84 13.65 6.75
CA LEU A 191 -3.21 14.49 7.87
C LEU A 191 -3.64 13.63 9.07
N TRP A 192 -4.53 12.67 8.80
CA TRP A 192 -5.16 11.89 9.85
C TRP A 192 -5.54 10.49 9.36
N ASN A 193 -5.07 9.44 10.02
CA ASN A 193 -5.49 8.08 9.71
C ASN A 193 -6.94 7.85 10.11
N GLU A 194 -7.76 7.40 9.15
CA GLU A 194 -9.13 6.95 9.39
C GLU A 194 -9.97 7.97 10.19
N MET A 195 -9.93 9.22 9.75
CA MET A 195 -10.52 10.33 10.48
C MET A 195 -12.01 10.14 10.80
N ASN A 196 -12.78 9.45 9.97
CA ASN A 196 -14.20 9.15 10.23
C ASN A 196 -14.43 8.11 11.34
N ALA A 197 -13.35 7.48 11.87
CA ALA A 197 -13.42 6.64 13.06
C ALA A 197 -13.27 7.46 14.36
N VAL A 198 -13.03 8.77 14.26
CA VAL A 198 -13.12 9.71 15.37
C VAL A 198 -14.61 10.00 15.62
N GLU A 199 -15.05 9.90 16.85
CA GLU A 199 -16.47 10.06 17.22
C GLU A 199 -16.88 11.54 17.23
N THR A 200 -17.00 12.13 16.03
CA THR A 200 -17.45 13.50 15.80
C THR A 200 -18.41 13.51 14.59
N PRO A 201 -19.36 14.47 14.49
CA PRO A 201 -20.27 14.57 13.36
C PRO A 201 -19.55 14.63 12.01
N GLU A 202 -20.08 13.93 11.01
CA GLU A 202 -19.46 13.84 9.67
C GLU A 202 -19.31 15.21 9.01
N GLU A 203 -20.25 16.12 9.20
CA GLU A 203 -20.18 17.49 8.71
C GLU A 203 -18.98 18.27 9.26
N HIS A 204 -18.59 18.03 10.51
CA HIS A 204 -17.38 18.64 11.10
C HIS A 204 -16.12 18.11 10.45
N LEU A 205 -16.05 16.79 10.19
CA LEU A 205 -14.95 16.18 9.47
C LEU A 205 -14.82 16.71 8.05
N ARG A 206 -15.93 16.84 7.33
CA ARG A 206 -15.97 17.40 5.97
C ARG A 206 -15.45 18.84 5.97
N ALA A 207 -15.99 19.67 6.87
CA ALA A 207 -15.59 21.07 7.00
C ALA A 207 -14.12 21.23 7.37
N TRP A 208 -13.60 20.42 8.30
CA TRP A 208 -12.19 20.41 8.69
C TRP A 208 -11.28 20.09 7.50
N ASN A 209 -11.58 19.03 6.73
CA ASN A 209 -10.76 18.65 5.56
C ASN A 209 -10.75 19.73 4.48
N VAL A 210 -11.87 20.40 4.23
CA VAL A 210 -11.96 21.52 3.28
C VAL A 210 -11.02 22.66 3.67
N ARG A 211 -10.93 22.97 5.00
CA ARG A 211 -10.05 24.04 5.49
C ARG A 211 -8.59 23.61 5.62
N MET A 212 -8.34 22.38 6.08
CA MET A 212 -6.99 21.98 6.51
C MET A 212 -6.13 21.43 5.37
N LEU A 213 -6.69 20.69 4.43
CA LEU A 213 -5.91 20.13 3.29
C LEU A 213 -5.16 21.22 2.50
N PRO A 214 -5.79 22.34 2.07
CA PRO A 214 -5.06 23.39 1.36
C PRO A 214 -4.01 24.07 2.23
N ARG A 215 -4.30 24.33 3.52
CA ARG A 215 -3.33 24.97 4.46
C ARG A 215 -2.10 24.08 4.68
N VAL A 216 -2.28 22.76 4.79
CA VAL A 216 -1.17 21.84 4.93
C VAL A 216 -0.39 21.74 3.62
N LYS A 217 -1.06 21.79 2.46
CA LYS A 217 -0.37 21.82 1.15
C LYS A 217 0.47 23.08 0.96
N GLU A 218 0.02 24.24 1.42
CA GLU A 218 0.81 25.47 1.44
C GLU A 218 2.08 25.33 2.30
N ILE A 219 1.97 24.64 3.42
CA ILE A 219 3.11 24.35 4.30
C ILE A 219 4.08 23.36 3.66
N PHE A 220 3.58 22.34 2.94
CA PHE A 220 4.39 21.30 2.29
C PHE A 220 4.32 21.36 0.76
N PRO A 221 4.81 22.41 0.11
CA PRO A 221 4.63 22.61 -1.33
C PRO A 221 5.30 21.53 -2.19
N LYS A 222 6.38 20.90 -1.71
CA LYS A 222 7.14 19.88 -2.44
C LYS A 222 6.62 18.46 -2.21
N ASN A 223 5.91 18.20 -1.13
CA ASN A 223 5.43 16.87 -0.75
C ASN A 223 3.97 16.69 -1.15
N LEU A 224 3.58 15.45 -1.34
CA LEU A 224 2.16 15.09 -1.47
C LEU A 224 1.44 15.29 -0.13
N VAL A 225 0.19 15.74 -0.22
CA VAL A 225 -0.70 15.89 0.95
C VAL A 225 -1.96 15.10 0.69
N MET A 226 -2.43 14.35 1.70
CA MET A 226 -3.55 13.44 1.53
C MET A 226 -4.29 13.16 2.84
N GLN A 227 -5.50 12.62 2.71
CA GLN A 227 -6.35 12.20 3.81
C GLN A 227 -6.86 10.77 3.58
N SER A 228 -6.90 9.94 4.63
CA SER A 228 -7.52 8.62 4.60
C SER A 228 -8.77 8.54 5.47
N LEU A 229 -9.59 7.54 5.19
CA LEU A 229 -10.79 7.19 5.93
C LEU A 229 -10.71 5.73 6.38
N GLY A 230 -11.48 5.37 7.40
CA GLY A 230 -11.61 4.01 7.92
C GLY A 230 -12.19 3.05 6.90
N SER A 231 -12.18 1.77 7.20
CA SER A 231 -12.56 0.72 6.25
C SER A 231 -13.85 1.02 5.51
N LEU A 232 -13.79 0.90 4.18
CA LEU A 232 -14.97 0.94 3.31
C LEU A 232 -15.66 -0.43 3.35
N ASP A 233 -16.38 -0.68 4.44
CA ASP A 233 -16.98 -1.97 4.81
C ASP A 233 -18.50 -1.91 4.98
N ARG A 234 -19.10 -0.71 4.76
CA ARG A 234 -20.55 -0.45 4.85
C ARG A 234 -21.00 0.58 3.83
N GLU A 235 -22.28 0.51 3.42
CA GLU A 235 -22.83 1.43 2.42
C GLU A 235 -22.85 2.89 2.90
N SER A 236 -23.12 3.12 4.17
CA SER A 236 -23.15 4.46 4.76
C SER A 236 -21.82 5.22 4.65
N SER A 237 -20.71 4.54 4.38
CA SER A 237 -19.39 5.18 4.21
C SER A 237 -19.14 5.74 2.80
N PHE A 238 -19.89 5.33 1.77
CA PHE A 238 -19.64 5.78 0.39
C PHE A 238 -19.70 7.31 0.22
N PRO A 239 -20.68 8.04 0.79
CA PRO A 239 -20.77 9.49 0.59
C PRO A 239 -19.57 10.28 1.12
N ILE A 240 -19.04 9.92 2.29
CA ILE A 240 -17.86 10.60 2.83
C ILE A 240 -16.59 10.20 2.06
N TYR A 241 -16.49 8.95 1.61
CA TYR A 241 -15.39 8.49 0.76
C TYR A 241 -15.33 9.28 -0.56
N GLU A 242 -16.47 9.43 -1.24
CA GLU A 242 -16.54 10.23 -2.46
C GLU A 242 -16.18 11.69 -2.20
N PHE A 243 -16.77 12.31 -1.16
CA PHE A 243 -16.51 13.70 -0.82
C PHE A 243 -15.03 13.99 -0.58
N ILE A 244 -14.39 13.24 0.32
CA ILE A 244 -12.97 13.45 0.68
C ILE A 244 -12.05 13.18 -0.52
N ASN A 245 -12.30 12.13 -1.29
CA ASN A 245 -11.45 11.81 -2.43
C ASN A 245 -11.64 12.78 -3.61
N ARG A 246 -12.77 13.49 -3.70
CA ARG A 246 -12.99 14.56 -4.69
C ARG A 246 -12.32 15.88 -4.34
N LEU A 247 -11.96 16.13 -3.10
CA LEU A 247 -11.32 17.39 -2.71
C LEU A 247 -10.01 17.59 -3.50
N PRO A 248 -9.85 18.72 -4.24
CA PRO A 248 -8.66 18.94 -5.06
C PRO A 248 -7.34 18.90 -4.28
N PRO A 249 -7.23 19.46 -3.05
CA PRO A 249 -6.00 19.42 -2.28
C PRO A 249 -5.67 18.03 -1.71
N ASN A 250 -6.61 17.07 -1.72
CA ASN A 250 -6.33 15.66 -1.44
C ASN A 250 -5.70 15.04 -2.71
N GLU A 251 -4.37 15.05 -2.80
CA GLU A 251 -3.65 14.70 -4.02
C GLU A 251 -3.64 13.20 -4.35
N VAL A 252 -3.98 12.34 -3.38
CA VAL A 252 -4.03 10.87 -3.53
C VAL A 252 -5.36 10.36 -3.03
N ALA A 253 -6.13 9.71 -3.89
CA ALA A 253 -7.34 9.03 -3.47
C ALA A 253 -6.98 7.72 -2.78
N GLN A 254 -7.50 7.51 -1.58
CA GLN A 254 -7.18 6.36 -0.76
C GLN A 254 -8.44 5.60 -0.35
N VAL A 255 -8.30 4.28 -0.27
CA VAL A 255 -9.29 3.41 0.33
C VAL A 255 -8.61 2.42 1.27
N HIS A 256 -9.26 2.15 2.42
CA HIS A 256 -8.95 1.06 3.33
C HIS A 256 -10.04 0.01 3.19
N ARG A 257 -9.68 -1.25 3.00
CA ARG A 257 -10.63 -2.36 2.98
C ARG A 257 -9.94 -3.67 3.34
N TYR A 258 -10.63 -4.50 4.09
CA TYR A 258 -10.10 -5.74 4.63
C TYR A 258 -11.02 -6.91 4.33
N ILE A 259 -10.49 -8.13 4.35
CA ILE A 259 -11.30 -9.31 4.59
C ILE A 259 -11.80 -9.21 6.02
N ASP A 260 -13.11 -9.08 6.18
CA ASP A 260 -13.81 -8.99 7.47
C ASP A 260 -15.20 -9.65 7.32
N GLU A 261 -15.36 -10.82 7.94
CA GLU A 261 -16.64 -11.57 7.90
C GLU A 261 -17.75 -10.91 8.73
N GLY A 262 -17.42 -9.86 9.49
CA GLY A 262 -18.39 -9.05 10.25
C GLY A 262 -18.78 -7.75 9.55
N ALA A 263 -18.24 -7.48 8.35
CA ALA A 263 -18.55 -6.29 7.57
C ALA A 263 -19.97 -6.37 6.94
N GLU A 264 -20.58 -5.19 6.74
CA GLU A 264 -21.89 -5.09 6.08
C GLU A 264 -21.79 -5.39 4.58
N LEU A 265 -20.69 -4.95 3.92
CA LEU A 265 -20.49 -5.21 2.49
C LEU A 265 -20.02 -6.66 2.26
N ALA A 266 -20.81 -7.45 1.52
CA ALA A 266 -20.51 -8.84 1.20
C ALA A 266 -19.13 -9.03 0.52
N VAL A 267 -18.64 -8.02 -0.22
CA VAL A 267 -17.33 -8.05 -0.87
C VAL A 267 -16.17 -8.19 0.14
N CYS A 268 -16.35 -7.79 1.40
CA CYS A 268 -15.36 -7.99 2.46
C CYS A 268 -15.18 -9.47 2.86
N GLY A 269 -16.10 -10.38 2.48
CA GLY A 269 -15.96 -11.82 2.61
C GLY A 269 -15.53 -12.54 1.33
N ALA A 270 -15.34 -11.82 0.23
CA ALA A 270 -14.95 -12.36 -1.07
C ALA A 270 -13.47 -12.82 -1.11
N PRO A 271 -13.00 -13.49 -2.18
CA PRO A 271 -11.57 -13.68 -2.43
C PRO A 271 -10.80 -12.35 -2.33
N VAL A 272 -9.58 -12.39 -1.77
CA VAL A 272 -8.76 -11.17 -1.51
C VAL A 272 -8.58 -10.32 -2.76
N ASP A 273 -8.29 -10.96 -3.90
CA ASP A 273 -8.13 -10.29 -5.19
C ASP A 273 -9.42 -9.56 -5.63
N SER A 274 -10.58 -10.16 -5.40
CA SER A 274 -11.88 -9.56 -5.73
C SER A 274 -12.20 -8.40 -4.80
N MET A 275 -11.99 -8.55 -3.49
CA MET A 275 -12.17 -7.49 -2.50
C MET A 275 -11.27 -6.29 -2.78
N ALA A 276 -9.98 -6.54 -3.07
CA ALA A 276 -9.01 -5.48 -3.34
C ALA A 276 -9.24 -4.77 -4.68
N SER A 277 -9.66 -5.52 -5.72
CA SER A 277 -10.01 -4.93 -7.01
C SER A 277 -11.28 -4.10 -6.96
N ASP A 278 -12.30 -4.53 -6.21
CA ASP A 278 -13.53 -3.79 -6.01
C ASP A 278 -13.29 -2.46 -5.28
N ALA A 279 -12.41 -2.45 -4.28
CA ALA A 279 -12.02 -1.22 -3.59
C ALA A 279 -11.49 -0.14 -4.56
N ILE A 280 -10.68 -0.54 -5.54
CA ILE A 280 -10.18 0.36 -6.58
C ILE A 280 -11.27 0.71 -7.60
N ALA A 281 -12.17 -0.23 -7.93
CA ALA A 281 -13.29 0.05 -8.82
C ALA A 281 -14.22 1.12 -8.25
N VAL A 282 -14.45 1.15 -6.94
CA VAL A 282 -15.19 2.21 -6.25
C VAL A 282 -14.50 3.58 -6.46
N LEU A 283 -13.20 3.70 -6.18
CA LEU A 283 -12.48 4.96 -6.40
C LEU A 283 -12.50 5.41 -7.87
N ARG A 284 -12.38 4.48 -8.80
CA ARG A 284 -12.49 4.75 -10.24
C ARG A 284 -13.89 5.24 -10.62
N GLY A 285 -14.92 4.69 -10.00
CA GLY A 285 -16.31 5.12 -10.19
C GLY A 285 -16.56 6.59 -9.87
N TYR A 286 -15.72 7.19 -9.02
CA TYR A 286 -15.77 8.63 -8.76
C TYR A 286 -15.22 9.48 -9.91
N GLY A 287 -14.65 8.91 -10.97
CA GLY A 287 -14.12 9.64 -12.13
C GLY A 287 -12.93 10.55 -11.82
N LEU A 288 -12.10 10.18 -10.85
CA LEU A 288 -10.97 11.00 -10.39
C LEU A 288 -9.79 10.92 -11.36
N ARG A 289 -9.11 12.05 -11.52
CA ARG A 289 -7.85 12.16 -12.27
C ARG A 289 -6.68 12.41 -11.32
N LYS A 290 -6.48 11.49 -10.39
CA LYS A 290 -5.38 11.50 -9.41
C LYS A 290 -4.97 10.07 -9.08
N PRO A 291 -3.78 9.84 -8.49
CA PRO A 291 -3.37 8.51 -8.08
C PRO A 291 -4.36 7.90 -7.08
N MET A 292 -4.66 6.61 -7.24
CA MET A 292 -5.53 5.83 -6.36
C MET A 292 -4.71 4.74 -5.68
N LEU A 293 -4.89 4.54 -4.38
CA LEU A 293 -4.20 3.52 -3.59
C LEU A 293 -5.18 2.76 -2.69
N LEU A 294 -5.04 1.44 -2.65
CA LEU A 294 -5.53 0.63 -1.53
C LEU A 294 -4.50 0.78 -0.40
N ALA A 295 -4.70 1.82 0.43
CA ALA A 295 -3.68 2.30 1.36
C ALA A 295 -3.57 1.47 2.65
N GLU A 296 -4.64 0.74 2.99
CA GLU A 296 -4.63 -0.32 3.99
C GLU A 296 -5.48 -1.50 3.54
N SER A 297 -4.97 -2.71 3.77
CA SER A 297 -5.69 -3.95 3.48
C SER A 297 -5.13 -5.12 4.27
N GLY A 298 -5.77 -6.26 4.14
CA GLY A 298 -5.40 -7.51 4.77
C GLY A 298 -6.63 -8.29 5.20
N ALA A 299 -6.49 -9.07 6.28
CA ALA A 299 -7.60 -9.84 6.86
C ALA A 299 -7.69 -9.60 8.37
N VAL A 300 -8.88 -9.35 8.86
CA VAL A 300 -9.17 -9.09 10.27
C VAL A 300 -10.21 -10.07 10.81
N LYS A 301 -10.20 -10.25 12.12
CA LYS A 301 -11.32 -10.92 12.80
C LYS A 301 -12.57 -10.06 12.65
N PRO A 302 -13.77 -10.67 12.74
CA PRO A 302 -15.03 -9.95 12.59
C PRO A 302 -15.07 -8.63 13.36
N VAL A 303 -15.57 -7.59 12.69
CA VAL A 303 -15.69 -6.22 13.24
C VAL A 303 -14.35 -5.63 13.68
N HIS A 304 -13.28 -5.90 12.93
CA HIS A 304 -11.92 -5.36 13.18
C HIS A 304 -11.35 -5.64 14.59
N THR A 305 -11.70 -6.78 15.20
CA THR A 305 -11.25 -7.11 16.57
C THR A 305 -9.82 -7.65 16.65
N GLY A 306 -9.06 -7.57 15.57
CA GLY A 306 -7.64 -7.95 15.52
C GLY A 306 -7.27 -8.72 14.25
N PRO A 307 -6.00 -9.15 14.10
CA PRO A 307 -5.53 -9.88 12.93
C PRO A 307 -6.23 -11.23 12.77
N HIS A 308 -6.57 -11.58 11.52
CA HIS A 308 -7.28 -12.82 11.21
C HIS A 308 -6.39 -14.05 11.48
N PRO A 309 -6.95 -15.17 12.01
CA PRO A 309 -6.19 -16.39 12.29
C PRO A 309 -5.50 -17.03 11.07
N ILE A 310 -6.01 -16.81 9.86
CA ILE A 310 -5.41 -17.34 8.61
C ILE A 310 -3.94 -16.91 8.44
N TYR A 311 -3.52 -15.81 9.00
CA TYR A 311 -2.12 -15.35 8.93
C TYR A 311 -1.12 -16.36 9.53
N LYS A 312 -1.54 -17.15 10.51
CA LYS A 312 -0.67 -18.16 11.14
C LYS A 312 -0.24 -19.26 10.17
N VAL A 313 -0.95 -19.41 9.05
CA VAL A 313 -0.77 -20.51 8.10
C VAL A 313 -0.47 -20.05 6.70
N ASP A 314 -0.59 -18.77 6.43
CA ASP A 314 -0.27 -18.18 5.13
C ASP A 314 1.26 -18.00 4.98
N THR A 315 1.98 -19.11 5.02
CA THR A 315 3.46 -19.14 4.91
C THR A 315 3.95 -18.78 3.50
N MET A 316 3.06 -18.86 2.50
CA MET A 316 3.37 -18.45 1.13
C MET A 316 3.02 -16.98 0.86
N GLY A 317 2.33 -16.31 1.79
CA GLY A 317 1.93 -14.92 1.63
C GLY A 317 0.88 -14.71 0.55
N SER A 318 -0.08 -15.64 0.43
CA SER A 318 -1.13 -15.53 -0.60
C SER A 318 -2.05 -14.32 -0.40
N VAL A 319 -2.34 -13.96 0.85
CA VAL A 319 -3.06 -12.72 1.17
C VAL A 319 -2.26 -11.49 0.73
N LEU A 320 -0.97 -11.43 1.06
CA LEU A 320 -0.09 -10.33 0.64
C LEU A 320 0.02 -10.26 -0.88
N HIS A 321 0.16 -11.42 -1.56
CA HIS A 321 0.23 -11.50 -3.01
C HIS A 321 -0.99 -10.84 -3.67
N ASP A 322 -2.20 -11.24 -3.28
CA ASP A 322 -3.42 -10.72 -3.86
C ASP A 322 -3.61 -9.22 -3.56
N VAL A 323 -3.26 -8.77 -2.35
CA VAL A 323 -3.26 -7.34 -1.97
C VAL A 323 -2.28 -6.54 -2.83
N LEU A 324 -1.10 -7.08 -3.17
CA LEU A 324 -0.14 -6.40 -4.03
C LEU A 324 -0.60 -6.33 -5.49
N PHE A 325 -1.11 -7.43 -6.04
CA PHE A 325 -1.37 -7.52 -7.48
C PHE A 325 -2.72 -6.90 -7.87
N ALA A 326 -3.81 -7.25 -7.19
CA ALA A 326 -5.15 -6.88 -7.61
C ALA A 326 -5.36 -5.36 -7.78
N PRO A 327 -4.94 -4.47 -6.87
CA PRO A 327 -5.14 -3.04 -7.02
C PRO A 327 -4.46 -2.47 -8.26
N PHE A 328 -3.18 -2.78 -8.48
CA PHE A 328 -2.43 -2.27 -9.63
C PHE A 328 -3.05 -2.73 -10.96
N PHE A 329 -3.35 -4.03 -11.08
CA PHE A 329 -3.99 -4.59 -12.26
C PHE A 329 -5.46 -4.16 -12.44
N SER A 330 -6.03 -3.47 -11.46
CA SER A 330 -7.35 -2.82 -11.54
C SER A 330 -7.28 -1.31 -11.77
N GLY A 331 -6.09 -0.76 -12.01
CA GLY A 331 -5.88 0.64 -12.38
C GLY A 331 -5.49 1.57 -11.24
N ALA A 332 -5.04 1.04 -10.09
CA ALA A 332 -4.40 1.83 -9.06
C ALA A 332 -3.01 2.32 -9.48
N ALA A 333 -2.50 3.35 -8.82
CA ALA A 333 -1.16 3.90 -9.06
C ALA A 333 -0.02 3.00 -8.57
N GLY A 334 -0.35 1.98 -7.78
CA GLY A 334 0.60 1.02 -7.23
C GLY A 334 -0.12 -0.20 -6.64
N PRO A 335 0.64 -1.12 -6.03
CA PRO A 335 0.08 -2.24 -5.29
C PRO A 335 -0.71 -1.75 -4.07
N GLY A 336 -1.52 -2.62 -3.48
CA GLY A 336 -2.11 -2.37 -2.17
C GLY A 336 -1.08 -2.53 -1.05
N HIS A 337 -1.33 -1.86 0.07
CA HIS A 337 -0.43 -1.85 1.22
C HIS A 337 -1.04 -2.64 2.38
N LEU A 338 -0.50 -3.82 2.64
CA LEU A 338 -0.97 -4.67 3.74
C LEU A 338 -0.66 -4.01 5.09
N TRP A 339 -1.64 -4.10 6.03
CA TRP A 339 -1.53 -3.51 7.38
C TRP A 339 -0.72 -4.37 8.35
N HIS A 340 -0.92 -5.69 8.34
CA HIS A 340 -0.34 -6.58 9.33
C HIS A 340 1.11 -6.99 9.00
N TRP A 341 2.02 -6.02 8.88
CA TRP A 341 3.44 -6.26 8.59
C TRP A 341 4.12 -7.12 9.68
N ASP A 342 3.76 -6.91 10.94
CA ASP A 342 4.32 -7.59 12.10
C ASP A 342 3.68 -8.96 12.35
N HIS A 343 2.35 -9.06 12.23
CA HIS A 343 1.59 -10.29 12.50
C HIS A 343 1.58 -11.28 11.33
N HIS A 344 1.82 -10.83 10.11
CA HIS A 344 1.82 -11.66 8.90
C HIS A 344 3.17 -11.59 8.17
N ILE A 345 3.51 -10.44 7.55
CA ILE A 345 4.65 -10.36 6.62
C ILE A 345 5.95 -10.78 7.29
N ASP A 346 6.25 -10.23 8.46
CA ASP A 346 7.51 -10.52 9.17
C ASP A 346 7.51 -11.90 9.83
N LYS A 347 6.43 -12.26 10.55
CA LYS A 347 6.32 -13.57 11.20
C LYS A 347 6.32 -14.76 10.25
N GLN A 348 5.73 -14.60 9.05
CA GLN A 348 5.69 -15.65 8.03
C GLN A 348 6.81 -15.52 7.00
N HIS A 349 7.70 -14.51 7.16
CA HIS A 349 8.81 -14.24 6.25
C HIS A 349 8.38 -14.04 4.78
N THR A 350 7.20 -13.46 4.55
CA THR A 350 6.59 -13.32 3.22
C THR A 350 7.00 -12.04 2.47
N TRP A 351 8.02 -11.31 2.96
CA TRP A 351 8.58 -10.10 2.32
C TRP A 351 8.89 -10.29 0.84
N PHE A 352 9.27 -11.49 0.42
CA PHE A 352 9.62 -11.81 -0.97
C PHE A 352 8.49 -11.52 -1.97
N GLN A 353 7.23 -11.50 -1.54
CA GLN A 353 6.09 -11.19 -2.41
C GLN A 353 6.17 -9.77 -2.98
N MET A 354 6.78 -8.81 -2.27
CA MET A 354 7.02 -7.45 -2.79
C MET A 354 7.97 -7.49 -3.99
N GLY A 355 9.03 -8.29 -3.91
CA GLY A 355 9.97 -8.53 -5.02
C GLY A 355 9.30 -9.21 -6.20
N ARG A 356 8.37 -10.15 -5.96
CA ARG A 356 7.59 -10.80 -7.02
C ARG A 356 6.72 -9.80 -7.78
N PHE A 357 6.06 -8.90 -7.04
CA PHE A 357 5.29 -7.81 -7.67
C PHE A 357 6.22 -6.86 -8.44
N ALA A 358 7.29 -6.37 -7.82
CA ALA A 358 8.24 -5.46 -8.47
C ALA A 358 8.79 -6.04 -9.78
N ARG A 359 9.08 -7.36 -9.79
CA ARG A 359 9.56 -8.05 -10.99
C ARG A 359 8.50 -8.23 -12.07
N ALA A 360 7.25 -8.44 -11.68
CA ALA A 360 6.14 -8.57 -12.63
C ALA A 360 5.95 -7.27 -13.45
N VAL A 361 6.22 -6.11 -12.83
CA VAL A 361 6.06 -4.77 -13.45
C VAL A 361 7.39 -4.12 -13.85
N GLU A 362 8.51 -4.82 -13.74
CA GLU A 362 9.83 -4.29 -14.07
C GLU A 362 9.89 -3.75 -15.50
N GLY A 363 10.38 -2.50 -15.65
CA GLY A 363 10.49 -1.82 -16.94
C GLY A 363 9.16 -1.37 -17.56
N VAL A 364 8.05 -1.44 -16.80
CA VAL A 364 6.78 -0.81 -17.18
C VAL A 364 6.84 0.68 -16.83
N ASP A 365 6.52 1.54 -17.79
CA ASP A 365 6.37 2.98 -17.57
C ASP A 365 4.88 3.36 -17.65
N PRO A 366 4.14 3.37 -16.54
CA PRO A 366 2.71 3.64 -16.56
C PRO A 366 2.38 5.06 -17.04
N LEU A 367 3.35 6.00 -16.98
CA LEU A 367 3.18 7.37 -17.45
C LEU A 367 3.04 7.48 -18.98
N ARG A 368 3.51 6.44 -19.70
CA ARG A 368 3.50 6.36 -21.16
C ARG A 368 2.44 5.44 -21.72
N GLU A 369 1.90 4.59 -20.89
CA GLU A 369 0.99 3.54 -21.36
C GLU A 369 -0.46 3.99 -21.41
N GLY A 370 -0.87 4.99 -20.61
CA GLY A 370 -2.27 5.39 -20.54
C GLY A 370 -3.18 4.22 -20.18
N PHE A 371 -2.77 3.37 -19.24
CA PHE A 371 -3.42 2.11 -18.95
C PHE A 371 -4.93 2.24 -18.68
N GLU A 372 -5.70 1.37 -19.36
CA GLU A 372 -7.12 1.17 -19.13
C GLU A 372 -7.33 -0.24 -18.57
N PRO A 373 -7.85 -0.36 -17.33
CA PRO A 373 -8.10 -1.65 -16.75
C PRO A 373 -9.37 -2.29 -17.32
N VAL A 374 -9.25 -3.58 -17.65
CA VAL A 374 -10.33 -4.42 -18.18
C VAL A 374 -10.39 -5.72 -17.40
N ARG A 375 -11.58 -6.17 -17.02
CA ARG A 375 -11.81 -7.50 -16.47
C ARG A 375 -12.22 -8.46 -17.59
N ARG A 376 -11.53 -9.62 -17.67
CA ARG A 376 -11.85 -10.65 -18.65
C ARG A 376 -11.73 -12.04 -18.05
N ASP A 377 -12.76 -12.49 -17.39
CA ASP A 377 -12.78 -13.82 -16.78
C ASP A 377 -12.94 -14.92 -17.83
N THR A 378 -12.29 -16.04 -17.61
CA THR A 378 -12.39 -17.26 -18.41
C THR A 378 -12.74 -18.44 -17.50
N ALA A 379 -12.98 -19.63 -18.07
CA ALA A 379 -13.19 -20.81 -17.25
C ALA A 379 -11.97 -21.07 -16.34
N GLY A 380 -12.19 -21.01 -15.02
CA GLY A 380 -11.18 -21.26 -14.00
C GLY A 380 -10.24 -20.07 -13.68
N LEU A 381 -10.31 -18.94 -14.41
CA LEU A 381 -9.44 -17.78 -14.17
C LEU A 381 -10.21 -16.47 -14.04
N ARG A 382 -9.86 -15.69 -13.04
CA ARG A 382 -10.12 -14.24 -12.99
C ARG A 382 -8.93 -13.54 -13.66
N VAL A 383 -9.19 -12.77 -14.72
CA VAL A 383 -8.14 -12.13 -15.53
C VAL A 383 -8.27 -10.61 -15.44
N TYR A 384 -7.32 -9.99 -14.76
CA TYR A 384 -7.21 -8.55 -14.59
C TYR A 384 -6.22 -8.00 -15.61
N VAL A 385 -6.67 -7.10 -16.48
CA VAL A 385 -5.88 -6.62 -17.61
C VAL A 385 -5.69 -5.11 -17.54
N LEU A 386 -4.46 -4.66 -17.68
CA LEU A 386 -4.12 -3.27 -18.00
C LEU A 386 -3.75 -3.21 -19.49
N ARG A 387 -4.62 -2.56 -20.27
CA ARG A 387 -4.38 -2.32 -21.69
C ARG A 387 -3.73 -0.96 -21.87
N GLY A 388 -2.47 -0.94 -22.27
CA GLY A 388 -1.71 0.29 -22.53
C GLY A 388 -1.58 0.64 -24.00
N GLU A 389 -0.80 1.67 -24.29
CA GLU A 389 -0.48 2.10 -25.65
C GLU A 389 0.47 1.12 -26.35
N HIS A 390 1.47 0.62 -25.65
CA HIS A 390 2.51 -0.26 -26.16
C HIS A 390 2.54 -1.64 -25.50
N THR A 391 1.89 -1.78 -24.34
CA THR A 391 1.96 -2.97 -23.51
C THR A 391 0.58 -3.36 -22.99
N LEU A 392 0.26 -4.64 -23.02
CA LEU A 392 -0.84 -5.23 -22.26
C LEU A 392 -0.22 -6.07 -21.15
N LEU A 393 -0.64 -5.80 -19.91
CA LEU A 393 -0.33 -6.59 -18.73
C LEU A 393 -1.59 -7.32 -18.28
N ALA A 394 -1.51 -8.63 -18.05
CA ALA A 394 -2.64 -9.38 -17.53
C ALA A 394 -2.20 -10.26 -16.35
N TRP A 395 -2.88 -10.13 -15.23
CA TRP A 395 -2.73 -11.02 -14.09
C TRP A 395 -3.87 -12.05 -14.13
N CYS A 396 -3.50 -13.31 -14.34
CA CYS A 396 -4.41 -14.44 -14.43
C CYS A 396 -4.41 -15.15 -13.07
N ARG A 397 -5.50 -15.07 -12.34
CA ARG A 397 -5.67 -15.59 -10.99
C ARG A 397 -6.66 -16.75 -10.98
N ASP A 398 -6.25 -17.88 -10.42
CA ASP A 398 -7.11 -19.06 -10.21
C ASP A 398 -8.37 -18.70 -9.40
N THR A 399 -9.52 -19.14 -9.86
CA THR A 399 -10.81 -18.87 -9.19
C THR A 399 -11.02 -19.70 -7.92
N VAL A 400 -10.38 -20.86 -7.82
CA VAL A 400 -10.56 -21.82 -6.72
C VAL A 400 -9.59 -21.55 -5.56
N SER A 401 -8.35 -21.19 -5.88
CA SER A 401 -7.30 -20.91 -4.90
C SER A 401 -7.57 -19.59 -4.17
N THR A 402 -8.37 -19.61 -3.13
CA THR A 402 -8.78 -18.44 -2.34
C THR A 402 -8.30 -18.58 -0.88
N TRP A 403 -8.34 -17.48 -0.12
CA TRP A 403 -8.01 -17.50 1.30
C TRP A 403 -8.88 -18.49 2.08
N ARG A 404 -10.18 -18.62 1.70
CA ARG A 404 -11.09 -19.55 2.34
C ARG A 404 -10.69 -20.99 2.07
N HIS A 405 -10.47 -21.32 0.80
CA HIS A 405 -10.08 -22.66 0.36
C HIS A 405 -8.71 -23.08 0.92
N GLU A 406 -7.67 -22.24 0.71
CA GLU A 406 -6.31 -22.64 1.08
C GLU A 406 -6.01 -22.46 2.57
N LEU A 407 -6.47 -21.36 3.19
CA LEU A 407 -6.03 -20.97 4.53
C LEU A 407 -7.03 -21.35 5.62
N SER A 408 -8.32 -21.32 5.34
CA SER A 408 -9.36 -21.71 6.30
C SER A 408 -9.67 -23.21 6.22
N GLU A 409 -9.93 -23.72 5.02
CA GLU A 409 -10.29 -25.13 4.78
C GLU A 409 -9.05 -26.04 4.66
N ARG A 410 -7.86 -25.48 4.52
CA ARG A 410 -6.57 -26.19 4.41
C ARG A 410 -6.46 -27.09 3.17
N ILE A 411 -7.11 -26.71 2.09
CA ILE A 411 -7.01 -27.42 0.81
C ILE A 411 -5.87 -26.80 -0.01
N PRO A 412 -4.81 -27.53 -0.33
CA PRO A 412 -3.68 -26.98 -1.06
C PRO A 412 -4.06 -26.46 -2.45
N ALA A 413 -3.42 -25.37 -2.88
CA ALA A 413 -3.55 -24.86 -4.23
C ALA A 413 -3.22 -25.95 -5.25
N GLN A 414 -4.09 -26.13 -6.24
CA GLN A 414 -3.91 -27.12 -7.29
C GLN A 414 -3.04 -26.57 -8.43
N ARG A 415 -2.36 -27.47 -9.13
CA ARG A 415 -1.67 -27.16 -10.38
C ARG A 415 -2.68 -27.06 -11.50
N LEU A 416 -2.67 -25.94 -12.18
CA LEU A 416 -3.47 -25.69 -13.38
C LEU A 416 -2.64 -25.98 -14.62
N SER A 417 -3.22 -26.65 -15.61
CA SER A 417 -2.56 -27.07 -16.86
C SER A 417 -3.48 -26.89 -18.06
N GLY A 418 -2.90 -26.69 -19.24
CA GLY A 418 -3.63 -26.65 -20.50
C GLY A 418 -4.54 -25.43 -20.68
N LEU A 419 -4.37 -24.39 -19.90
CA LEU A 419 -5.18 -23.17 -19.99
C LEU A 419 -4.70 -22.24 -21.09
N GLN A 420 -5.64 -21.62 -21.78
CA GLN A 420 -5.41 -20.63 -22.83
C GLN A 420 -6.21 -19.37 -22.53
N VAL A 421 -5.62 -18.21 -22.86
CA VAL A 421 -6.29 -16.90 -22.77
C VAL A 421 -6.06 -16.15 -24.07
N ASP A 422 -7.15 -15.84 -24.77
CA ASP A 422 -7.11 -15.02 -26.00
C ASP A 422 -7.22 -13.53 -25.67
N PHE A 423 -6.13 -12.80 -25.88
CA PHE A 423 -6.07 -11.34 -25.73
C PHE A 423 -6.29 -10.60 -27.04
N THR A 424 -6.51 -11.28 -28.17
CA THR A 424 -6.71 -10.66 -29.50
C THR A 424 -7.76 -9.57 -29.52
N PRO A 425 -8.95 -9.73 -28.87
CA PRO A 425 -9.96 -8.68 -28.86
C PRO A 425 -9.54 -7.40 -28.16
N LEU A 426 -8.54 -7.48 -27.26
CA LEU A 426 -8.06 -6.32 -26.49
C LEU A 426 -6.95 -5.54 -27.22
N LEU A 427 -6.37 -6.11 -28.29
CA LEU A 427 -5.25 -5.47 -28.99
C LEU A 427 -5.67 -4.45 -30.05
N GLY A 428 -6.95 -4.41 -30.44
CA GLY A 428 -7.44 -3.44 -31.45
C GLY A 428 -6.69 -3.53 -32.78
N GLY A 429 -6.32 -4.73 -33.23
CA GLY A 429 -5.59 -4.95 -34.48
C GLY A 429 -4.06 -4.74 -34.39
N ARG A 430 -3.52 -4.39 -33.23
CA ARG A 430 -2.06 -4.19 -33.06
C ARG A 430 -1.30 -5.49 -33.21
N ARG A 431 -0.13 -5.41 -33.85
CA ARG A 431 0.74 -6.56 -34.08
C ARG A 431 1.56 -6.88 -32.84
N VAL A 432 1.45 -8.11 -32.34
CA VAL A 432 2.24 -8.62 -31.21
C VAL A 432 3.72 -8.74 -31.61
N LYS A 433 4.59 -8.07 -30.86
CA LYS A 433 6.05 -8.17 -30.97
C LYS A 433 6.62 -9.27 -30.08
N LYS A 434 6.11 -9.35 -28.85
CA LYS A 434 6.65 -10.26 -27.84
C LYS A 434 5.60 -10.60 -26.78
N VAL A 435 5.58 -11.85 -26.37
CA VAL A 435 4.81 -12.32 -25.20
C VAL A 435 5.77 -12.96 -24.21
N ARG A 436 5.64 -12.56 -22.95
CA ARG A 436 6.34 -13.20 -21.82
C ARG A 436 5.33 -13.51 -20.72
N ILE A 437 5.58 -14.58 -20.00
CA ILE A 437 4.75 -14.99 -18.85
C ILE A 437 5.66 -15.06 -17.64
N TYR A 438 5.27 -14.39 -16.56
CA TYR A 438 5.95 -14.44 -15.29
C TYR A 438 5.17 -15.31 -14.31
N ASP A 439 5.82 -16.32 -13.75
CA ASP A 439 5.30 -17.10 -12.64
C ASP A 439 5.84 -16.50 -11.31
N PRO A 440 5.03 -15.74 -10.55
CA PRO A 440 5.49 -15.12 -9.31
C PRO A 440 5.71 -16.13 -8.18
N TRP A 441 5.19 -17.35 -8.29
CA TRP A 441 5.36 -18.40 -7.28
C TRP A 441 6.67 -19.15 -7.43
N ARG A 442 7.22 -19.19 -8.67
CA ARG A 442 8.54 -19.75 -8.98
C ARG A 442 9.62 -18.68 -9.18
N ASP A 443 9.24 -17.41 -9.35
CA ASP A 443 10.11 -16.30 -9.72
C ASP A 443 10.77 -16.46 -11.09
N GLU A 444 10.00 -16.90 -12.06
CA GLU A 444 10.53 -17.26 -13.39
C GLU A 444 9.78 -16.53 -14.50
N TRP A 445 10.54 -16.02 -15.48
CA TRP A 445 10.02 -15.57 -16.76
C TRP A 445 10.12 -16.65 -17.81
N VAL A 446 8.99 -17.02 -18.41
CA VAL A 446 8.91 -17.94 -19.53
C VAL A 446 8.62 -17.14 -20.79
N ARG A 447 9.37 -17.42 -21.86
CA ARG A 447 9.09 -16.84 -23.17
C ARG A 447 7.96 -17.64 -23.82
N ALA A 448 6.85 -16.96 -24.10
CA ALA A 448 5.74 -17.51 -24.87
C ALA A 448 5.94 -17.22 -26.39
N SER A 449 4.93 -17.53 -27.18
CA SER A 449 4.86 -17.23 -28.60
C SER A 449 4.81 -15.72 -28.90
N ARG A 450 4.68 -15.36 -30.19
CA ARG A 450 4.32 -13.99 -30.65
C ARG A 450 2.83 -13.91 -31.03
N ARG A 451 1.97 -14.65 -30.34
CA ARG A 451 0.53 -14.71 -30.62
C ARG A 451 -0.23 -14.18 -29.43
N ALA A 452 -1.34 -13.49 -29.69
CA ALA A 452 -2.22 -12.94 -28.65
C ALA A 452 -3.11 -14.01 -28.00
N ASP A 453 -3.30 -15.15 -28.67
CA ASP A 453 -3.87 -16.37 -28.07
C ASP A 453 -2.74 -17.08 -27.33
N VAL A 454 -2.73 -16.95 -26.01
CA VAL A 454 -1.62 -17.32 -25.13
C VAL A 454 -1.93 -18.61 -24.40
N SER A 455 -1.16 -19.67 -24.71
CA SER A 455 -1.13 -20.89 -23.88
C SER A 455 -0.32 -20.59 -22.60
N LEU A 456 -0.95 -20.74 -21.46
CA LEU A 456 -0.29 -20.57 -20.16
C LEU A 456 0.54 -21.79 -19.81
N PRO A 457 1.74 -21.63 -19.19
CA PRO A 457 2.46 -22.77 -18.62
C PRO A 457 1.66 -23.39 -17.47
N ASP A 458 2.06 -24.56 -17.03
CA ASP A 458 1.51 -25.12 -15.79
C ASP A 458 1.93 -24.25 -14.59
N PHE A 459 0.97 -23.82 -13.79
CA PHE A 459 1.20 -22.94 -12.65
C PHE A 459 0.28 -23.27 -11.48
N THR A 460 0.50 -22.61 -10.35
CA THR A 460 -0.40 -22.59 -9.20
C THR A 460 -0.80 -21.14 -8.89
N ARG A 461 -2.00 -20.93 -8.43
CA ARG A 461 -2.55 -19.64 -7.95
C ARG A 461 -2.63 -18.55 -9.01
N SER A 462 -1.50 -18.12 -9.60
CA SER A 462 -1.53 -17.03 -10.58
C SER A 462 -0.29 -16.96 -11.46
N VAL A 463 -0.44 -16.33 -12.64
CA VAL A 463 0.64 -15.92 -13.53
C VAL A 463 0.38 -14.53 -14.10
N VAL A 464 1.44 -13.84 -14.55
CA VAL A 464 1.34 -12.54 -15.22
C VAL A 464 1.75 -12.68 -16.67
N VAL A 465 0.88 -12.28 -17.60
CA VAL A 465 1.18 -12.22 -19.04
C VAL A 465 1.52 -10.79 -19.41
N ARG A 466 2.63 -10.59 -20.11
CA ARG A 466 3.04 -9.32 -20.70
C ARG A 466 3.12 -9.45 -22.21
N ILE A 467 2.35 -8.65 -22.93
CA ILE A 467 2.32 -8.57 -24.39
C ILE A 467 2.82 -7.19 -24.80
N GLU A 468 3.89 -7.14 -25.59
CA GLU A 468 4.42 -5.93 -26.21
C GLU A 468 3.97 -5.88 -27.68
N TYR A 469 3.45 -4.70 -28.13
CA TYR A 469 2.92 -4.49 -29.50
C TYR A 469 3.22 -3.11 -30.07
#